data_10b18190940c60eac59b38cfe1fb53c3
#
_entry.id   10b18190940c60eac59b38cfe1fb53c3
#
_cell.length_a   1.000
_cell.length_b   1.000
_cell.length_c   1.000
_cell.angle_alpha   90.00
_cell.angle_beta   90.00
_cell.angle_gamma   90.00
#
_symmetry.space_group_name_H-M   'P 1'
#
loop_
_entity.id
_entity.type
_entity.pdbx_description
1 polymer ?
#
loop_
_entity_poly.entity_id
_entity_poly.type
_entity_poly.pdbx_seq_one_letter_code
_entity_poly.pdbx_strand_id
1 'polypeptide(L)'
;MLNLKRGIGTHEPSVISLGQVWVDIMRNVDKVPAQGGFAVADHPKPSIGGSYRVLQAASRMGVPTEHGGMLGNGLWAHFIRQSFQDNGITHIGQDRLDEDSGFRVVLSSGAPKKTFIASYGAEALSLIHI
;
A
#
# COMPACT_ATOMS: atom_id res chain seq x y z
N MET A 1 34.36 24.49 21.17
CA MET A 1 34.27 23.08 20.73
C MET A 1 33.61 23.04 19.39
N LEU A 2 34.35 22.74 18.34
CA LEU A 2 33.82 22.67 17.00
C LEU A 2 32.83 21.49 16.92
N ASN A 3 31.58 21.79 16.69
CA ASN A 3 30.56 20.75 16.53
C ASN A 3 30.67 20.20 15.10
N LEU A 4 31.64 19.33 14.89
CA LEU A 4 31.89 18.63 13.61
C LEU A 4 30.71 17.83 13.11
N LYS A 5 29.65 17.68 13.90
CA LYS A 5 28.41 17.02 13.53
C LYS A 5 27.51 17.84 12.62
N ARG A 6 27.79 19.12 12.41
CA ARG A 6 27.00 19.97 11.50
C ARG A 6 27.41 19.91 10.03
N GLY A 7 28.51 19.25 9.71
CA GLY A 7 29.00 19.18 8.33
C GLY A 7 28.81 17.82 7.65
N ILE A 8 28.55 16.78 8.41
CA ILE A 8 28.17 15.48 7.88
C ILE A 8 26.68 15.37 8.18
N GLY A 9 25.86 15.44 7.17
CA GLY A 9 24.41 15.41 7.34
C GLY A 9 24.02 14.28 8.29
N THR A 10 23.69 14.63 9.52
CA THR A 10 23.09 13.71 10.48
C THR A 10 21.61 13.56 10.10
N HIS A 11 21.35 12.98 8.92
CA HIS A 11 20.03 12.51 8.62
C HIS A 11 19.78 11.31 9.54
N GLU A 12 18.72 11.40 10.32
CA GLU A 12 18.26 10.22 11.03
C GLU A 12 17.99 9.11 10.00
N PRO A 13 18.37 7.87 10.32
CA PRO A 13 18.05 6.75 9.43
C PRO A 13 16.56 6.74 9.13
N SER A 14 16.20 6.64 7.87
CA SER A 14 14.82 6.54 7.41
C SER A 14 14.66 5.34 6.48
N VAL A 15 13.44 4.86 6.35
CA VAL A 15 13.09 3.83 5.38
C VAL A 15 12.29 4.49 4.26
N ILE A 16 12.80 4.41 3.06
CA ILE A 16 12.13 4.91 1.85
C ILE A 16 11.77 3.70 0.99
N SER A 17 10.50 3.56 0.66
CA SER A 17 10.04 2.57 -0.30
C SER A 17 9.73 3.23 -1.64
N LEU A 18 10.28 2.69 -2.70
CA LEU A 18 9.96 3.03 -4.08
C LEU A 18 8.98 2.03 -4.70
N GLY A 19 8.52 1.06 -3.91
CA GLY A 19 7.63 0.00 -4.35
C GLY A 19 6.20 0.45 -4.58
N GLN A 20 5.38 -0.49 -5.00
CA GLN A 20 3.97 -0.28 -5.25
C GLN A 20 3.15 -0.43 -3.96
N VAL A 21 2.07 0.32 -3.88
CA VAL A 21 1.06 0.26 -2.83
C VAL A 21 -0.31 0.21 -3.49
N TRP A 22 -1.15 -0.70 -3.04
CA TRP A 22 -2.54 -0.89 -3.52
C TRP A 22 -3.46 -1.24 -2.35
N VAL A 23 -4.76 -1.23 -2.59
CA VAL A 23 -5.75 -1.65 -1.61
C VAL A 23 -6.10 -3.12 -1.81
N ASP A 24 -6.05 -3.91 -0.74
CA ASP A 24 -6.52 -5.30 -0.71
C ASP A 24 -7.91 -5.38 -0.09
N ILE A 25 -8.86 -5.89 -0.86
CA ILE A 25 -10.23 -6.19 -0.43
C ILE A 25 -10.32 -7.68 -0.23
N MET A 26 -10.00 -8.14 0.99
CA MET A 26 -10.09 -9.56 1.32
C MET A 26 -11.52 -9.93 1.67
N ARG A 27 -11.98 -11.06 1.13
CA ARG A 27 -13.29 -11.63 1.42
C ARG A 27 -13.15 -13.12 1.70
N ASN A 28 -13.71 -13.55 2.82
CA ASN A 28 -13.82 -14.97 3.12
C ASN A 28 -15.17 -15.46 2.63
N VAL A 29 -15.13 -16.56 1.90
CA VAL A 29 -16.31 -17.25 1.38
C VAL A 29 -16.20 -18.73 1.73
N ASP A 30 -17.32 -19.44 1.87
CA ASP A 30 -17.31 -20.87 2.12
C ASP A 30 -16.71 -21.63 0.93
N LYS A 31 -17.04 -21.16 -0.27
CA LYS A 31 -16.51 -21.70 -1.52
C LYS A 31 -16.45 -20.59 -2.56
N VAL A 32 -15.34 -20.55 -3.30
CA VAL A 32 -15.24 -19.65 -4.46
C VAL A 32 -16.28 -20.07 -5.51
N PRO A 33 -17.18 -19.16 -5.89
CA PRO A 33 -18.25 -19.52 -6.83
C PRO A 33 -17.67 -19.83 -8.21
N ALA A 34 -18.31 -20.80 -8.89
CA ALA A 34 -18.05 -21.07 -10.30
C ALA A 34 -18.57 -19.91 -11.16
N GLN A 35 -18.22 -19.92 -12.44
CA GLN A 35 -18.70 -18.95 -13.41
C GLN A 35 -20.24 -18.88 -13.39
N GLY A 36 -20.79 -17.67 -13.31
CA GLY A 36 -22.23 -17.44 -13.18
C GLY A 36 -22.81 -17.70 -11.78
N GLY A 37 -21.98 -18.14 -10.83
CA GLY A 37 -22.38 -18.43 -9.48
C GLY A 37 -22.44 -17.20 -8.58
N PHE A 38 -22.87 -17.43 -7.34
CA PHE A 38 -23.02 -16.41 -6.33
C PHE A 38 -22.47 -16.92 -4.97
N ALA A 39 -21.83 -16.04 -4.22
CA ALA A 39 -21.42 -16.32 -2.85
C ALA A 39 -21.58 -15.06 -2.00
N VAL A 40 -21.94 -15.28 -0.74
CA VAL A 40 -21.94 -14.21 0.26
C VAL A 40 -20.64 -14.30 1.04
N ALA A 41 -19.95 -13.17 1.14
CA ALA A 41 -18.73 -13.06 1.91
C ALA A 41 -18.98 -12.36 3.24
N ASP A 42 -18.10 -12.60 4.19
CA ASP A 42 -18.02 -11.78 5.40
C ASP A 42 -17.60 -10.32 5.07
N HIS A 43 -17.56 -9.47 6.09
CA HIS A 43 -17.27 -8.04 5.95
C HIS A 43 -15.89 -7.65 6.53
N PRO A 44 -14.77 -8.21 6.03
CA PRO A 44 -13.48 -7.75 6.49
C PRO A 44 -13.22 -6.32 6.02
N LYS A 45 -12.43 -5.60 6.80
CA LYS A 45 -11.99 -4.27 6.44
C LYS A 45 -11.00 -4.33 5.28
N PRO A 46 -11.02 -3.38 4.34
CA PRO A 46 -9.96 -3.20 3.37
C PRO A 46 -8.62 -2.99 4.09
N SER A 47 -7.55 -3.49 3.50
CA SER A 47 -6.18 -3.31 3.97
C SER A 47 -5.30 -2.82 2.83
N ILE A 48 -4.08 -2.41 3.16
CA ILE A 48 -3.14 -1.94 2.15
C ILE A 48 -2.06 -3.00 1.96
N GLY A 49 -1.82 -3.34 0.71
CA GLY A 49 -0.81 -4.30 0.30
C GLY A 49 0.45 -3.64 -0.26
N GLY A 50 1.33 -4.49 -0.77
CA GLY A 50 2.60 -4.06 -1.33
C GLY A 50 3.59 -3.60 -0.27
N SER A 51 4.37 -2.60 -0.60
CA SER A 51 5.42 -2.08 0.28
C SER A 51 4.91 -1.37 1.54
N TYR A 52 3.62 -1.08 1.62
CA TYR A 52 3.01 -0.47 2.80
C TYR A 52 3.30 -1.25 4.08
N ARG A 53 3.32 -2.57 4.02
CA ARG A 53 3.55 -3.42 5.21
C ARG A 53 4.92 -3.18 5.84
N VAL A 54 5.93 -2.99 5.01
CA VAL A 54 7.29 -2.67 5.47
C VAL A 54 7.32 -1.27 6.08
N LEU A 55 6.70 -0.29 5.42
CA LEU A 55 6.62 1.08 5.92
C LEU A 55 5.86 1.15 7.25
N GLN A 56 4.75 0.45 7.36
CA GLN A 56 3.99 0.40 8.60
C GLN A 56 4.80 -0.21 9.74
N ALA A 57 5.50 -1.30 9.48
CA ALA A 57 6.35 -1.96 10.48
C ALA A 57 7.47 -1.02 10.94
N ALA A 58 8.17 -0.37 10.03
CA ALA A 58 9.24 0.58 10.34
C ALA A 58 8.71 1.79 11.13
N SER A 59 7.56 2.33 10.73
CA SER A 59 6.92 3.44 11.45
C SER A 59 6.55 3.06 12.89
N ARG A 60 6.02 1.88 13.10
CA ARG A 60 5.70 1.37 14.45
C ARG A 60 6.92 1.15 15.31
N MET A 61 8.07 0.96 14.72
CA MET A 61 9.37 0.89 15.40
C MET A 61 9.98 2.26 15.68
N GLY A 62 9.29 3.35 15.34
CA GLY A 62 9.76 4.72 15.53
C GLY A 62 10.76 5.19 14.48
N VAL A 63 10.90 4.47 13.36
CA VAL A 63 11.78 4.87 12.26
C VAL A 63 11.00 5.79 11.31
N PRO A 64 11.54 6.97 10.92
CA PRO A 64 10.94 7.79 9.89
C PRO A 64 10.75 7.01 8.59
N THR A 65 9.57 7.10 7.99
CA THR A 65 9.20 6.32 6.80
C THR A 65 8.62 7.20 5.72
N GLU A 66 9.03 6.91 4.50
CA GLU A 66 8.63 7.67 3.31
C GLU A 66 8.25 6.72 2.18
N HIS A 67 7.21 7.10 1.45
CA HIS A 67 6.78 6.39 0.25
C HIS A 67 7.09 7.23 -0.98
N GLY A 68 7.97 6.74 -1.84
CA GLY A 68 8.39 7.40 -3.08
C GLY A 68 7.75 6.82 -4.33
N GLY A 69 6.91 5.81 -4.21
CA GLY A 69 6.13 5.28 -5.33
C GLY A 69 4.99 6.21 -5.75
N MET A 70 4.38 5.94 -6.89
CA MET A 70 3.29 6.75 -7.41
C MET A 70 1.97 6.42 -6.72
N LEU A 71 1.21 7.44 -6.37
CA LEU A 71 -0.19 7.33 -5.93
C LEU A 71 -1.12 7.98 -6.93
N GLY A 72 -2.33 7.47 -7.01
CA GLY A 72 -3.38 8.05 -7.83
C GLY A 72 -4.19 9.13 -7.11
N ASN A 73 -5.34 9.42 -7.69
CA ASN A 73 -6.34 10.34 -7.18
C ASN A 73 -7.73 9.71 -7.34
N GLY A 74 -8.34 9.32 -6.25
CA GLY A 74 -9.63 8.67 -6.23
C GLY A 74 -9.90 7.98 -4.90
N LEU A 75 -10.90 7.11 -4.87
CA LEU A 75 -11.35 6.43 -3.66
C LEU A 75 -10.22 5.61 -3.00
N TRP A 76 -9.53 4.80 -3.78
CA TRP A 76 -8.48 3.93 -3.26
C TRP A 76 -7.23 4.71 -2.87
N ALA A 77 -6.85 5.71 -3.67
CA ALA A 77 -5.75 6.61 -3.33
C ALA A 77 -6.02 7.38 -2.03
N HIS A 78 -7.26 7.84 -1.83
CA HIS A 78 -7.66 8.51 -0.59
C HIS A 78 -7.53 7.57 0.62
N PHE A 79 -7.98 6.34 0.48
CA PHE A 79 -7.84 5.32 1.53
C PHE A 79 -6.37 5.06 1.88
N ILE A 80 -5.49 4.98 0.88
CA ILE A 80 -4.05 4.81 1.08
C ILE A 80 -3.45 6.01 1.83
N ARG A 81 -3.77 7.23 1.40
CA ARG A 81 -3.26 8.46 2.04
C ARG A 81 -3.71 8.59 3.48
N GLN A 82 -4.96 8.24 3.76
CA GLN A 82 -5.48 8.24 5.13
C GLN A 82 -4.70 7.25 6.01
N SER A 83 -4.41 6.06 5.50
CA SER A 83 -3.63 5.06 6.22
C SER A 83 -2.18 5.48 6.42
N PHE A 84 -1.59 6.19 5.47
CA PHE A 84 -0.27 6.79 5.62
C PHE A 84 -0.26 7.83 6.74
N GLN A 85 -1.24 8.71 6.75
CA GLN A 85 -1.37 9.74 7.79
C GLN A 85 -1.54 9.11 9.17
N ASP A 86 -2.38 8.08 9.29
CA ASP A 86 -2.64 7.39 10.56
C ASP A 86 -1.41 6.66 11.10
N ASN A 87 -0.47 6.28 10.23
CA ASN A 87 0.75 5.57 10.59
C ASN A 87 2.02 6.42 10.50
N GLY A 88 1.91 7.72 10.26
CA GLY A 88 3.07 8.63 10.19
C GLY A 88 3.98 8.37 8.98
N ILE A 89 3.44 7.84 7.89
CA ILE A 89 4.18 7.61 6.64
C ILE A 89 4.02 8.84 5.75
N THR A 90 5.14 9.41 5.32
CA THR A 90 5.15 10.57 4.42
C THR A 90 5.18 10.12 2.97
N HIS A 91 4.28 10.64 2.16
CA HIS A 91 4.32 10.43 0.72
C HIS A 91 5.18 11.52 0.06
N ILE A 92 6.24 11.09 -0.61
CA ILE A 92 7.19 11.96 -1.31
C ILE A 92 7.23 11.68 -2.83
N GLY A 93 6.51 10.66 -3.28
CA GLY A 93 6.42 10.29 -4.69
C GLY A 93 5.50 11.21 -5.48
N GLN A 94 5.41 10.91 -6.76
CA GLN A 94 4.53 11.65 -7.67
C GLN A 94 3.07 11.21 -7.49
N ASP A 95 2.16 12.15 -7.70
CA ASP A 95 0.74 11.90 -7.79
C ASP A 95 0.28 11.89 -9.24
N ARG A 96 -0.61 10.96 -9.56
CA ARG A 96 -1.32 10.94 -10.82
C ARG A 96 -2.75 11.39 -10.61
N LEU A 97 -3.12 12.53 -11.20
CA LEU A 97 -4.41 13.18 -10.93
C LEU A 97 -5.56 12.64 -11.76
N ASP A 98 -5.27 11.96 -12.86
CA ASP A 98 -6.23 11.46 -13.86
C ASP A 98 -6.56 9.96 -13.68
N GLU A 99 -6.00 9.33 -12.66
CA GLU A 99 -6.14 7.90 -12.41
C GLU A 99 -6.15 7.61 -10.91
N ASP A 100 -6.93 6.62 -10.48
CA ASP A 100 -6.89 6.16 -9.09
C ASP A 100 -5.74 5.18 -8.87
N SER A 101 -5.42 4.92 -7.63
CA SER A 101 -4.59 3.80 -7.22
C SER A 101 -5.32 2.47 -7.44
N GLY A 102 -4.56 1.41 -7.65
CA GLY A 102 -5.12 0.09 -7.88
C GLY A 102 -5.67 -0.58 -6.63
N PHE A 103 -6.44 -1.61 -6.86
CA PHE A 103 -6.96 -2.47 -5.80
C PHE A 103 -6.93 -3.93 -6.24
N ARG A 104 -7.04 -4.80 -5.26
CA ARG A 104 -7.05 -6.24 -5.49
C ARG A 104 -8.13 -6.88 -4.63
N VAL A 105 -9.00 -7.66 -5.25
CA VAL A 105 -9.95 -8.51 -4.53
C VAL A 105 -9.29 -9.85 -4.26
N VAL A 106 -9.31 -10.27 -3.02
CA VAL A 106 -8.72 -11.53 -2.56
C VAL A 106 -9.81 -12.40 -1.98
N LEU A 107 -10.08 -13.54 -2.60
CA LEU A 107 -11.05 -14.53 -2.13
C LEU A 107 -10.30 -15.65 -1.39
N SER A 108 -10.75 -15.93 -0.18
CA SER A 108 -10.24 -17.04 0.66
C SER A 108 -11.40 -17.94 1.05
N SER A 109 -11.24 -19.24 0.85
CA SER A 109 -12.23 -20.25 1.22
C SER A 109 -11.74 -21.21 2.32
N GLY A 110 -10.85 -20.73 3.20
CA GLY A 110 -10.22 -21.53 4.23
C GLY A 110 -9.14 -22.49 3.73
N ALA A 111 -8.98 -22.62 2.41
CA ALA A 111 -7.90 -23.38 1.81
C ALA A 111 -6.60 -22.56 1.79
N PRO A 112 -5.42 -23.19 1.70
CA PRO A 112 -4.16 -22.46 1.65
C PRO A 112 -4.01 -21.60 0.38
N LYS A 113 -4.76 -21.90 -0.67
CA LYS A 113 -4.77 -21.14 -1.92
C LYS A 113 -5.81 -20.03 -1.87
N LYS A 114 -5.41 -18.85 -2.31
CA LYS A 114 -6.27 -17.68 -2.46
C LYS A 114 -6.48 -17.39 -3.95
N THR A 115 -7.62 -16.81 -4.27
CA THR A 115 -7.94 -16.35 -5.62
C THR A 115 -7.91 -14.84 -5.66
N PHE A 116 -7.26 -14.27 -6.67
CA PHE A 116 -7.02 -12.85 -6.79
C PHE A 116 -7.62 -12.30 -8.06
N ILE A 117 -8.21 -11.10 -7.95
CA ILE A 117 -8.58 -10.25 -9.08
C ILE A 117 -7.92 -8.90 -8.82
N ALA A 118 -7.03 -8.47 -9.71
CA ALA A 118 -6.32 -7.20 -9.56
C ALA A 118 -6.78 -6.19 -10.61
N SER A 119 -6.92 -4.95 -10.17
CA SER A 119 -7.11 -3.80 -11.04
C SER A 119 -5.94 -2.85 -10.79
N TYR A 120 -5.05 -2.76 -11.75
CA TYR A 120 -3.90 -1.86 -11.63
C TYR A 120 -4.32 -0.42 -11.84
N GLY A 121 -3.67 0.49 -11.12
CA GLY A 121 -3.86 1.92 -11.24
C GLY A 121 -2.53 2.65 -11.33
N ALA A 122 -2.46 3.83 -10.75
CA ALA A 122 -1.28 4.70 -10.82
C ALA A 122 0.01 4.04 -10.33
N GLU A 123 -0.07 3.10 -9.39
CA GLU A 123 1.10 2.40 -8.86
C GLU A 123 1.85 1.59 -9.92
N ALA A 124 1.17 1.15 -10.98
CA ALA A 124 1.80 0.42 -12.09
C ALA A 124 2.77 1.30 -12.90
N LEU A 125 2.67 2.60 -12.74
CA LEU A 125 3.54 3.59 -13.39
C LEU A 125 4.68 4.04 -12.47
N SER A 126 4.92 3.35 -11.39
CA SER A 126 6.01 3.66 -10.46
C SER A 126 7.36 3.59 -11.17
N LEU A 127 8.25 4.53 -10.81
CA LEU A 127 9.57 4.69 -11.46
C LEU A 127 10.47 3.44 -11.37
N ILE A 128 10.26 2.56 -10.42
CA ILE A 128 11.06 1.34 -10.31
C ILE A 128 10.79 0.32 -11.44
N HIS A 129 9.77 0.55 -12.23
CA HIS A 129 9.41 -0.30 -13.38
C HIS A 129 9.89 0.27 -14.72
N ILE A 130 10.65 1.33 -14.69
CA ILE A 130 11.26 1.96 -15.88
C ILE A 130 12.58 1.27 -16.21
#